data_4bfd3d385b59875e593e3d9a88f1c35d
#
_entry.id   4bfd3d385b59875e593e3d9a88f1c35d
#
_cell.length_a   1.000
_cell.length_b   1.000
_cell.length_c   1.000
_cell.angle_alpha   90.00
_cell.angle_beta   90.00
_cell.angle_gamma   90.00
#
_symmetry.space_group_name_H-M   'P 1'
#
loop_
_entity.id
_entity.type
_entity.pdbx_description
1 polymer ?
#
loop_
_entity_poly.entity_id
_entity_poly.type
_entity_poly.pdbx_seq_one_letter_code
_entity_poly.pdbx_strand_id
1 'polypeptide(L)'
;MKKNMSRRHFLKMGGLALAAMSVRPSLSFAAFRESETKFVSLRPSIDKRRFVSRAVEVIIKEVKPKIKDEKLRWMFENCFPNTLDTTVRYKMKNDRPDTFIITGDIDAMWLRDSSAQVWPYLPLMKDDRDLQFLIAGLINRQTECILIDPYANAFNDGPLGSYWETDHTQHMVKELHERKWEIDSLCYPIRLAYQYWTLTK
;
A
#
# COMPACT_ATOMS: atom_id res chain seq x y z
N MET A 1 -28.59 12.57 23.84
CA MET A 1 -28.04 11.92 25.06
C MET A 1 -27.69 10.47 24.74
N LYS A 2 -26.40 10.13 24.55
CA LYS A 2 -25.94 8.75 24.38
C LYS A 2 -25.80 8.11 25.77
N LYS A 3 -26.64 7.10 26.07
CA LYS A 3 -26.52 6.30 27.29
C LYS A 3 -25.26 5.42 27.20
N ASN A 4 -24.25 5.72 27.99
CA ASN A 4 -23.07 4.85 28.15
C ASN A 4 -23.51 3.53 28.82
N MET A 5 -23.33 2.43 28.13
CA MET A 5 -23.58 1.09 28.63
C MET A 5 -22.48 0.70 29.64
N SER A 6 -22.85 0.36 30.87
CA SER A 6 -21.88 0.03 31.90
C SER A 6 -21.22 -1.32 31.65
N ARG A 7 -19.92 -1.47 32.04
CA ARG A 7 -19.16 -2.74 31.92
C ARG A 7 -19.89 -3.94 32.55
N ARG A 8 -20.64 -3.72 33.63
CA ARG A 8 -21.46 -4.79 34.24
C ARG A 8 -22.63 -5.24 33.36
N HIS A 9 -23.21 -4.36 32.56
CA HIS A 9 -24.31 -4.70 31.64
C HIS A 9 -23.78 -5.52 30.45
N PHE A 10 -22.60 -5.17 29.94
CA PHE A 10 -21.92 -5.92 28.89
C PHE A 10 -21.56 -7.35 29.34
N LEU A 11 -21.02 -7.52 30.54
CA LEU A 11 -20.68 -8.85 31.09
C LEU A 11 -21.90 -9.72 31.36
N LYS A 12 -23.04 -9.13 31.81
CA LYS A 12 -24.29 -9.88 32.00
C LYS A 12 -24.89 -10.35 30.66
N MET A 13 -24.81 -9.54 29.62
CA MET A 13 -25.26 -9.92 28.26
C MET A 13 -24.38 -11.03 27.67
N GLY A 14 -23.05 -10.95 27.83
CA GLY A 14 -22.11 -11.98 27.42
C GLY A 14 -22.29 -13.31 28.15
N GLY A 15 -22.58 -13.27 29.46
CA GLY A 15 -22.85 -14.46 30.25
C GLY A 15 -24.16 -15.18 29.88
N LEU A 16 -25.20 -14.45 29.51
CA LEU A 16 -26.49 -15.03 29.04
C LEU A 16 -26.35 -15.67 27.64
N ALA A 17 -25.50 -15.14 26.77
CA ALA A 17 -25.24 -15.74 25.47
C ALA A 17 -24.48 -17.09 25.58
N LEU A 18 -23.53 -17.19 26.53
CA LEU A 18 -22.82 -18.44 26.82
C LEU A 18 -23.70 -19.50 27.48
N ALA A 19 -24.64 -19.14 28.36
CA ALA A 19 -25.58 -20.07 28.99
C ALA A 19 -26.64 -20.64 28.03
N ALA A 20 -26.99 -19.88 26.97
CA ALA A 20 -27.93 -20.35 25.95
C ALA A 20 -27.32 -21.40 24.99
N MET A 21 -25.96 -21.45 24.91
CA MET A 21 -25.25 -22.47 24.10
C MET A 21 -25.04 -23.82 24.79
N SER A 22 -25.29 -23.90 26.11
CA SER A 22 -25.05 -25.14 26.92
C SER A 22 -26.25 -26.07 27.06
N VAL A 23 -27.42 -25.79 26.46
CA VAL A 23 -28.66 -26.55 26.68
C VAL A 23 -29.19 -27.28 25.42
N ARG A 24 -28.34 -27.53 24.43
CA ARG A 24 -28.70 -28.45 23.33
C ARG A 24 -27.54 -29.43 23.04
N PRO A 25 -27.59 -30.64 23.65
CA PRO A 25 -26.75 -31.75 23.20
C PRO A 25 -27.45 -32.42 22.02
N SER A 26 -27.19 -31.97 20.82
CA SER A 26 -27.34 -32.69 19.54
C SER A 26 -27.49 -31.77 18.34
N LEU A 27 -26.65 -30.75 18.25
CA LEU A 27 -26.31 -30.22 16.94
C LEU A 27 -24.89 -30.71 16.67
N SER A 28 -24.84 -31.77 15.85
CA SER A 28 -23.62 -32.32 15.30
C SER A 28 -22.66 -31.23 14.89
N PHE A 29 -21.45 -31.30 15.44
CA PHE A 29 -20.25 -30.61 14.95
C PHE A 29 -19.83 -31.13 13.56
N ALA A 30 -20.82 -31.58 12.78
CA ALA A 30 -20.69 -32.00 11.42
C ALA A 30 -21.07 -30.81 10.54
N ALA A 31 -20.05 -30.28 9.88
CA ALA A 31 -20.14 -29.33 8.78
C ALA A 31 -19.97 -27.85 9.14
N PHE A 32 -18.93 -27.44 9.90
CA PHE A 32 -18.07 -26.49 9.31
C PHE A 32 -17.25 -27.23 8.23
N ARG A 33 -17.88 -27.58 7.13
CA ARG A 33 -17.16 -27.73 5.88
C ARG A 33 -16.45 -26.38 5.72
N GLU A 34 -15.13 -26.36 5.94
CA GLU A 34 -14.25 -25.40 5.29
C GLU A 34 -14.70 -25.40 3.83
N SER A 35 -15.46 -24.39 3.44
CA SER A 35 -15.67 -24.16 2.02
C SER A 35 -14.26 -24.04 1.50
N GLU A 36 -13.83 -24.94 0.63
CA GLU A 36 -12.57 -24.84 -0.08
C GLU A 36 -12.58 -23.47 -0.71
N THR A 37 -12.00 -22.49 -0.01
CA THR A 37 -11.85 -21.13 -0.50
C THR A 37 -10.85 -21.26 -1.63
N LYS A 38 -11.37 -21.40 -2.84
CA LYS A 38 -10.57 -21.53 -4.02
C LYS A 38 -9.77 -20.24 -4.16
N PHE A 39 -8.48 -20.31 -3.93
CA PHE A 39 -7.56 -19.18 -4.00
C PHE A 39 -7.39 -18.73 -5.45
N VAL A 40 -8.33 -17.90 -5.94
CA VAL A 40 -8.30 -17.33 -7.27
C VAL A 40 -7.53 -16.02 -7.24
N SER A 41 -6.69 -15.76 -8.25
CA SER A 41 -5.98 -14.49 -8.37
C SER A 41 -6.96 -13.31 -8.47
N LEU A 42 -6.71 -12.27 -7.67
CA LEU A 42 -7.47 -11.02 -7.66
C LEU A 42 -6.75 -9.89 -8.42
N ARG A 43 -5.63 -10.20 -9.06
CA ARG A 43 -4.90 -9.21 -9.86
C ARG A 43 -5.79 -8.69 -10.99
N PRO A 44 -5.73 -7.39 -11.30
CA PRO A 44 -6.40 -6.85 -12.50
C PRO A 44 -5.91 -7.56 -13.76
N SER A 45 -6.76 -7.63 -14.78
CA SER A 45 -6.32 -8.03 -16.12
C SER A 45 -5.18 -7.13 -16.61
N ILE A 46 -4.30 -7.63 -17.44
CA ILE A 46 -3.04 -6.97 -17.83
C ILE A 46 -3.27 -5.57 -18.42
N ASP A 47 -4.36 -5.40 -19.17
CA ASP A 47 -4.79 -4.14 -19.78
C ASP A 47 -5.30 -3.09 -18.77
N LYS A 48 -5.63 -3.53 -17.55
CA LYS A 48 -6.12 -2.66 -16.45
C LYS A 48 -5.05 -2.35 -15.41
N ARG A 49 -3.88 -2.98 -15.51
CA ARG A 49 -2.78 -2.70 -14.59
C ARG A 49 -2.18 -1.33 -14.88
N ARG A 50 -1.82 -0.62 -13.82
CA ARG A 50 -1.22 0.71 -13.92
C ARG A 50 0.17 0.68 -14.52
N PHE A 51 0.95 -0.35 -14.19
CA PHE A 51 2.29 -0.57 -14.71
C PHE A 51 2.60 -2.06 -14.75
N VAL A 52 3.24 -2.52 -15.83
CA VAL A 52 3.63 -3.93 -15.99
C VAL A 52 5.16 -3.99 -16.09
N SER A 53 5.80 -4.56 -15.07
CA SER A 53 7.24 -4.82 -15.06
C SER A 53 7.50 -6.25 -15.53
N ARG A 54 8.31 -6.38 -16.58
CA ARG A 54 8.73 -7.70 -17.08
C ARG A 54 9.49 -8.50 -16.01
N ALA A 55 10.40 -7.86 -15.27
CA ALA A 55 11.19 -8.53 -14.25
C ALA A 55 10.32 -9.01 -13.08
N VAL A 56 9.31 -8.23 -12.67
CA VAL A 56 8.35 -8.62 -11.62
C VAL A 56 7.51 -9.83 -12.06
N GLU A 57 7.03 -9.86 -13.31
CA GLU A 57 6.27 -11.00 -13.85
C GLU A 57 7.13 -12.27 -13.92
N VAL A 58 8.40 -12.15 -14.27
CA VAL A 58 9.35 -13.29 -14.25
C VAL A 58 9.50 -13.85 -12.83
N ILE A 59 9.73 -12.98 -11.83
CA ILE A 59 9.84 -13.40 -10.42
C ILE A 59 8.57 -14.09 -9.94
N ILE A 60 7.39 -13.55 -10.28
CA ILE A 60 6.12 -14.20 -9.91
C ILE A 60 6.04 -15.60 -10.49
N LYS A 61 6.36 -15.75 -11.79
CA LYS A 61 6.34 -17.04 -12.49
C LYS A 61 7.30 -18.05 -11.88
N GLU A 62 8.48 -17.61 -11.45
CA GLU A 62 9.53 -18.49 -10.91
C GLU A 62 9.32 -18.86 -9.43
N VAL A 63 8.83 -17.92 -8.61
CA VAL A 63 8.72 -18.08 -7.15
C VAL A 63 7.40 -18.74 -6.77
N LYS A 64 6.29 -18.34 -7.38
CA LYS A 64 4.96 -18.86 -7.08
C LYS A 64 4.90 -20.40 -6.99
N PRO A 65 5.44 -21.20 -7.94
CA PRO A 65 5.38 -22.66 -7.85
C PRO A 65 6.25 -23.26 -6.75
N LYS A 66 7.22 -22.51 -6.21
CA LYS A 66 8.11 -22.96 -5.12
C LYS A 66 7.46 -22.81 -3.73
N ILE A 67 6.41 -22.01 -3.62
CA ILE A 67 5.66 -21.81 -2.37
C ILE A 67 4.68 -22.98 -2.20
N LYS A 68 4.93 -23.83 -1.20
CA LYS A 68 4.13 -25.02 -0.95
C LYS A 68 2.75 -24.72 -0.38
N ASP A 69 2.67 -23.78 0.58
CA ASP A 69 1.41 -23.35 1.18
C ASP A 69 0.57 -22.58 0.16
N GLU A 70 -0.66 -23.03 -0.06
CA GLU A 70 -1.54 -22.51 -1.09
C GLU A 70 -2.00 -21.06 -0.81
N LYS A 71 -2.27 -20.76 0.47
CA LYS A 71 -2.68 -19.41 0.88
C LYS A 71 -1.51 -18.41 0.74
N LEU A 72 -0.30 -18.80 1.14
CA LEU A 72 0.89 -17.96 0.97
C LEU A 72 1.23 -17.76 -0.50
N ARG A 73 1.06 -18.78 -1.32
CA ARG A 73 1.22 -18.69 -2.79
C ARG A 73 0.27 -17.68 -3.39
N TRP A 74 -0.99 -17.75 -3.00
CA TRP A 74 -2.01 -16.78 -3.42
C TRP A 74 -1.71 -15.37 -2.92
N MET A 75 -1.32 -15.21 -1.66
CA MET A 75 -0.92 -13.92 -1.10
C MET A 75 0.27 -13.33 -1.86
N PHE A 76 1.31 -14.10 -2.12
CA PHE A 76 2.47 -13.65 -2.88
C PHE A 76 2.07 -13.15 -4.28
N GLU A 77 1.27 -13.92 -5.01
CA GLU A 77 0.81 -13.55 -6.35
C GLU A 77 0.03 -12.24 -6.37
N ASN A 78 -0.77 -11.98 -5.34
CA ASN A 78 -1.63 -10.79 -5.31
C ASN A 78 -0.95 -9.58 -4.65
N CYS A 79 -0.15 -9.79 -3.59
CA CYS A 79 0.44 -8.68 -2.82
C CYS A 79 1.75 -8.18 -3.43
N PHE A 80 2.61 -9.09 -3.94
CA PHE A 80 3.91 -8.69 -4.46
C PHE A 80 3.82 -7.68 -5.60
N PRO A 81 2.97 -7.83 -6.64
CA PRO A 81 2.85 -6.85 -7.71
C PRO A 81 1.85 -5.72 -7.43
N ASN A 82 1.14 -5.73 -6.30
CA ASN A 82 -0.03 -4.86 -6.07
C ASN A 82 0.28 -3.37 -6.27
N THR A 83 1.42 -2.89 -5.80
CA THR A 83 1.83 -1.48 -6.00
C THR A 83 1.85 -1.11 -7.48
N LEU A 84 2.48 -1.94 -8.31
CA LEU A 84 2.57 -1.70 -9.75
C LEU A 84 1.21 -1.88 -10.44
N ASP A 85 0.45 -2.88 -10.02
CA ASP A 85 -0.84 -3.19 -10.63
C ASP A 85 -1.91 -2.10 -10.38
N THR A 86 -1.89 -1.43 -9.20
CA THR A 86 -3.06 -0.65 -8.76
C THR A 86 -2.78 0.78 -8.29
N THR A 87 -1.57 1.10 -7.80
CA THR A 87 -1.33 2.37 -7.09
C THR A 87 -0.43 3.36 -7.82
N VAL A 88 0.30 2.89 -8.83
CA VAL A 88 1.26 3.71 -9.58
C VAL A 88 0.57 4.60 -10.62
N ARG A 89 1.01 5.85 -10.72
CA ARG A 89 0.75 6.78 -11.82
C ARG A 89 2.08 7.22 -12.40
N TYR A 90 2.49 6.61 -13.50
CA TYR A 90 3.75 6.89 -14.18
C TYR A 90 3.52 7.69 -15.45
N LYS A 91 4.31 8.73 -15.67
CA LYS A 91 4.31 9.56 -16.90
C LYS A 91 5.68 10.20 -17.13
N MET A 92 5.88 10.72 -18.32
CA MET A 92 6.97 11.67 -18.58
C MET A 92 6.46 13.11 -18.34
N LYS A 93 7.25 13.92 -17.64
CA LYS A 93 6.99 15.33 -17.36
C LYS A 93 8.27 16.12 -17.73
N ASN A 94 8.20 16.98 -18.74
CA ASN A 94 9.35 17.75 -19.22
C ASN A 94 10.59 16.87 -19.49
N ASP A 95 10.42 15.80 -20.25
CA ASP A 95 11.44 14.80 -20.62
C ASP A 95 12.10 14.07 -19.44
N ARG A 96 11.49 14.13 -18.26
CA ARG A 96 11.93 13.42 -17.07
C ARG A 96 10.84 12.46 -16.59
N PRO A 97 11.20 11.28 -16.08
CA PRO A 97 10.23 10.38 -15.47
C PRO A 97 9.63 11.00 -14.22
N ASP A 98 8.32 10.84 -14.06
CA ASP A 98 7.53 11.29 -12.93
C ASP A 98 6.58 10.18 -12.50
N THR A 99 6.69 9.77 -11.23
CA THR A 99 5.88 8.70 -10.67
C THR A 99 5.24 9.15 -9.37
N PHE A 100 3.92 9.06 -9.32
CA PHE A 100 3.12 9.27 -8.12
C PHE A 100 2.56 7.92 -7.66
N ILE A 101 2.67 7.60 -6.37
CA ILE A 101 2.20 6.32 -5.81
C ILE A 101 1.26 6.61 -4.66
N ILE A 102 0.00 6.23 -4.82
CA ILE A 102 -0.99 6.34 -3.74
C ILE A 102 -0.82 5.21 -2.71
N THR A 103 -1.31 5.41 -1.50
CA THR A 103 -1.30 4.36 -0.47
C THR A 103 -2.16 3.16 -0.85
N GLY A 104 -3.24 3.39 -1.60
CA GLY A 104 -4.16 2.38 -2.12
C GLY A 104 -5.61 2.70 -1.79
N ASP A 105 -5.90 2.97 -0.54
CA ASP A 105 -7.22 3.40 -0.02
C ASP A 105 -7.39 4.93 0.00
N ILE A 106 -6.28 5.67 0.10
CA ILE A 106 -6.26 7.13 0.05
C ILE A 106 -5.56 7.60 -1.23
N ASP A 107 -6.18 8.51 -1.96
CA ASP A 107 -5.65 9.09 -3.20
C ASP A 107 -4.63 10.20 -2.89
N ALA A 108 -3.57 9.83 -2.17
CA ALA A 108 -2.45 10.69 -1.83
C ALA A 108 -1.16 9.87 -1.68
N MET A 109 -0.01 10.52 -1.78
CA MET A 109 1.30 9.91 -1.68
C MET A 109 1.97 10.33 -0.38
N TRP A 110 2.19 9.39 0.54
CA TRP A 110 3.11 9.55 1.66
C TRP A 110 4.54 9.29 1.22
N LEU A 111 5.48 10.11 1.69
CA LEU A 111 6.89 9.99 1.32
C LEU A 111 7.52 8.68 1.81
N ARG A 112 7.24 8.28 3.05
CA ARG A 112 7.68 7.00 3.61
C ARG A 112 7.09 5.83 2.85
N ASP A 113 5.76 5.81 2.73
CA ASP A 113 4.99 4.69 2.19
C ASP A 113 5.37 4.43 0.74
N SER A 114 5.41 5.45 -0.10
CA SER A 114 5.78 5.31 -1.51
C SER A 114 7.20 4.77 -1.71
N SER A 115 8.14 5.14 -0.84
CA SER A 115 9.50 4.56 -0.84
C SER A 115 9.48 3.08 -0.46
N ALA A 116 8.71 2.70 0.58
CA ALA A 116 8.58 1.33 1.05
C ALA A 116 7.88 0.43 0.01
N GLN A 117 6.86 0.95 -0.66
CA GLN A 117 6.08 0.24 -1.68
C GLN A 117 6.93 -0.21 -2.88
N VAL A 118 7.96 0.55 -3.27
CA VAL A 118 8.85 0.17 -4.38
C VAL A 118 10.09 -0.59 -3.94
N TRP A 119 10.37 -0.62 -2.64
CA TRP A 119 11.59 -1.23 -2.10
C TRP A 119 11.83 -2.68 -2.55
N PRO A 120 10.81 -3.57 -2.61
CA PRO A 120 10.98 -4.94 -3.06
C PRO A 120 11.43 -5.06 -4.52
N TYR A 121 11.22 -4.04 -5.34
CA TYR A 121 11.54 -4.07 -6.77
C TYR A 121 12.93 -3.55 -7.11
N LEU A 122 13.62 -2.87 -6.17
CA LEU A 122 14.94 -2.30 -6.43
C LEU A 122 15.96 -3.30 -7.03
N PRO A 123 16.07 -4.55 -6.53
CA PRO A 123 16.99 -5.51 -7.11
C PRO A 123 16.68 -5.91 -8.56
N LEU A 124 15.44 -5.69 -9.00
CA LEU A 124 14.95 -6.08 -10.33
C LEU A 124 15.21 -5.03 -11.40
N MET A 125 15.58 -3.81 -11.02
CA MET A 125 15.84 -2.69 -11.94
C MET A 125 16.95 -2.99 -12.97
N LYS A 126 17.93 -3.80 -12.59
CA LYS A 126 19.05 -4.17 -13.48
C LYS A 126 18.59 -4.92 -14.74
N ASP A 127 17.46 -5.63 -14.64
CA ASP A 127 16.91 -6.46 -15.70
C ASP A 127 15.66 -5.84 -16.37
N ASP A 128 15.24 -4.63 -15.89
CA ASP A 128 14.03 -3.96 -16.35
C ASP A 128 14.22 -2.44 -16.33
N ARG A 129 14.51 -1.88 -17.50
CA ARG A 129 14.77 -0.43 -17.66
C ARG A 129 13.52 0.41 -17.41
N ASP A 130 12.33 -0.08 -17.73
CA ASP A 130 11.09 0.66 -17.52
C ASP A 130 10.80 0.75 -16.02
N LEU A 131 11.05 -0.32 -15.27
CA LEU A 131 10.99 -0.31 -13.80
C LEU A 131 12.04 0.65 -13.19
N GLN A 132 13.24 0.70 -13.76
CA GLN A 132 14.27 1.66 -13.35
C GLN A 132 13.79 3.11 -13.55
N PHE A 133 13.17 3.43 -14.69
CA PHE A 133 12.60 4.75 -14.95
C PHE A 133 11.44 5.07 -14.03
N LEU A 134 10.58 4.12 -13.72
CA LEU A 134 9.49 4.30 -12.75
C LEU A 134 10.04 4.72 -11.39
N ILE A 135 11.07 4.04 -10.88
CA ILE A 135 11.67 4.33 -9.58
C ILE A 135 12.43 5.68 -9.61
N ALA A 136 13.12 5.99 -10.71
CA ALA A 136 13.72 7.32 -10.90
C ALA A 136 12.64 8.42 -10.88
N GLY A 137 11.49 8.16 -11.48
CA GLY A 137 10.34 9.06 -11.48
C GLY A 137 9.79 9.31 -10.07
N LEU A 138 9.75 8.28 -9.24
CA LEU A 138 9.35 8.44 -7.84
C LEU A 138 10.33 9.32 -7.06
N ILE A 139 11.63 9.12 -7.24
CA ILE A 139 12.66 9.97 -6.60
C ILE A 139 12.51 11.41 -7.04
N ASN A 140 12.27 11.67 -8.34
CA ASN A 140 12.01 13.02 -8.86
C ASN A 140 10.78 13.64 -8.20
N ARG A 141 9.67 12.91 -8.12
CA ARG A 141 8.43 13.38 -7.50
C ARG A 141 8.60 13.64 -6.01
N GLN A 142 9.25 12.76 -5.27
CA GLN A 142 9.54 12.97 -3.84
C GLN A 142 10.43 14.19 -3.62
N THR A 143 11.40 14.43 -4.49
CA THR A 143 12.23 15.63 -4.45
C THR A 143 11.41 16.90 -4.66
N GLU A 144 10.51 16.94 -5.66
CA GLU A 144 9.59 18.05 -5.87
C GLU A 144 8.71 18.29 -4.62
N CYS A 145 8.15 17.24 -4.04
CA CYS A 145 7.33 17.30 -2.82
C CYS A 145 8.11 17.92 -1.65
N ILE A 146 9.33 17.46 -1.39
CA ILE A 146 10.18 17.96 -0.30
C ILE A 146 10.55 19.44 -0.53
N LEU A 147 10.74 19.86 -1.77
CA LEU A 147 11.02 21.27 -2.11
C LEU A 147 9.79 22.17 -1.94
N ILE A 148 8.57 21.63 -2.05
CA ILE A 148 7.33 22.34 -1.74
C ILE A 148 7.22 22.58 -0.23
N ASP A 149 7.32 21.53 0.58
CA ASP A 149 7.28 21.64 2.04
C ASP A 149 8.00 20.45 2.71
N PRO A 150 9.18 20.65 3.29
CA PRO A 150 9.91 19.58 3.97
C PRO A 150 9.29 19.15 5.31
N TYR A 151 8.27 19.84 5.79
CA TYR A 151 7.53 19.48 7.00
C TYR A 151 6.24 18.71 6.73
N ALA A 152 5.87 18.52 5.45
CA ALA A 152 4.74 17.70 5.07
C ALA A 152 5.15 16.23 4.90
N ASN A 153 4.25 15.33 5.26
CA ASN A 153 4.45 13.89 5.13
C ASN A 153 3.66 13.28 3.96
N ALA A 154 2.57 13.93 3.51
CA ALA A 154 1.75 13.46 2.40
C ALA A 154 1.35 14.55 1.42
N PHE A 155 1.29 14.20 0.14
CA PHE A 155 1.08 15.10 -0.99
C PHE A 155 -0.02 14.61 -1.92
N ASN A 156 -0.72 15.55 -2.55
CA ASN A 156 -1.68 15.32 -3.61
C ASN A 156 -1.00 15.23 -4.99
N ASP A 157 -1.66 14.63 -5.97
CA ASP A 157 -1.26 14.69 -7.37
C ASP A 157 -1.79 15.98 -8.03
N GLY A 158 -1.36 17.12 -7.49
CA GLY A 158 -1.77 18.46 -7.91
C GLY A 158 -2.38 19.29 -6.77
N PRO A 159 -2.88 20.51 -7.06
CA PRO A 159 -3.34 21.46 -6.04
C PRO A 159 -4.78 21.18 -5.59
N LEU A 160 -5.02 20.07 -4.90
CA LEU A 160 -6.35 19.61 -4.47
C LEU A 160 -6.74 20.09 -3.06
N GLY A 161 -5.76 20.44 -2.23
CA GLY A 161 -5.96 20.79 -0.82
C GLY A 161 -6.02 19.59 0.12
N SER A 162 -6.00 19.85 1.44
CA SER A 162 -6.10 18.80 2.44
C SER A 162 -7.52 18.25 2.49
N TYR A 163 -7.65 16.94 2.54
CA TYR A 163 -8.92 16.24 2.75
C TYR A 163 -9.43 16.39 4.19
N TRP A 164 -8.53 16.57 5.15
CA TRP A 164 -8.85 16.60 6.57
C TRP A 164 -9.04 18.04 7.06
N GLU A 165 -10.26 18.46 7.34
CA GLU A 165 -10.56 19.81 7.87
C GLU A 165 -9.83 20.10 9.19
N THR A 166 -9.52 19.08 9.97
CA THR A 166 -8.83 19.19 11.27
C THR A 166 -7.32 19.35 11.16
N ASP A 167 -6.75 19.08 10.00
CA ASP A 167 -5.29 19.05 9.76
C ASP A 167 -4.76 20.34 9.11
N HIS A 168 -5.57 21.38 9.06
CA HIS A 168 -5.12 22.67 8.53
C HIS A 168 -4.12 23.34 9.46
N THR A 169 -2.90 23.51 9.00
CA THR A 169 -1.85 24.27 9.67
C THR A 169 -1.58 25.58 8.91
N GLN A 170 -0.93 26.54 9.58
CA GLN A 170 -0.45 27.73 8.89
C GLN A 170 0.50 27.33 7.74
N HIS A 171 0.42 28.04 6.61
CA HIS A 171 1.26 27.82 5.41
C HIS A 171 0.96 26.55 4.61
N MET A 172 -0.19 25.87 4.81
CA MET A 172 -0.55 24.76 3.93
C MET A 172 -0.89 25.26 2.53
N VAL A 173 -0.14 24.75 1.54
CA VAL A 173 -0.46 24.92 0.12
C VAL A 173 -1.33 23.77 -0.38
N LYS A 174 -1.97 23.94 -1.54
CA LYS A 174 -2.97 22.96 -2.05
C LYS A 174 -2.38 21.62 -2.49
N GLU A 175 -1.09 21.55 -2.70
CA GLU A 175 -0.34 20.33 -3.03
C GLU A 175 -0.19 19.40 -1.83
N LEU A 176 -0.41 19.89 -0.61
CA LEU A 176 -0.29 19.08 0.60
C LEU A 176 -1.60 18.35 0.89
N HIS A 177 -1.50 17.05 1.12
CA HIS A 177 -2.58 16.24 1.64
C HIS A 177 -2.58 16.26 3.19
N GLU A 178 -1.40 16.09 3.78
CA GLU A 178 -1.19 16.11 5.23
C GLU A 178 0.13 16.81 5.57
N ARG A 179 0.11 17.70 6.57
CA ARG A 179 1.28 18.41 7.04
C ARG A 179 1.58 18.08 8.51
N LYS A 180 2.00 16.84 8.70
CA LYS A 180 2.50 16.35 9.99
C LYS A 180 3.98 16.03 9.82
N TRP A 181 4.81 16.70 10.61
CA TRP A 181 6.24 16.45 10.54
C TRP A 181 6.59 15.08 11.13
N GLU A 182 7.13 14.22 10.30
CA GLU A 182 7.64 12.90 10.65
C GLU A 182 9.05 12.79 10.12
N ILE A 183 10.03 12.50 10.96
CA ILE A 183 11.44 12.44 10.56
C ILE A 183 11.70 11.39 9.47
N ASP A 184 10.96 10.31 9.49
CA ASP A 184 11.06 9.23 8.50
C ASP A 184 10.57 9.65 7.11
N SER A 185 9.65 10.62 7.02
CA SER A 185 9.20 11.19 5.75
C SER A 185 10.33 11.81 4.92
N LEU A 186 11.39 12.27 5.54
CA LEU A 186 12.60 12.75 4.84
C LEU A 186 13.65 11.65 4.68
N CYS A 187 13.78 10.76 5.67
CA CYS A 187 14.78 9.69 5.65
C CYS A 187 14.53 8.63 4.57
N TYR A 188 13.27 8.27 4.33
CA TYR A 188 12.91 7.24 3.35
C TYR A 188 13.19 7.63 1.90
N PRO A 189 12.86 8.85 1.41
CA PRO A 189 13.28 9.32 0.10
C PRO A 189 14.80 9.34 -0.10
N ILE A 190 15.57 9.80 0.90
CA ILE A 190 17.03 9.79 0.86
C ILE A 190 17.56 8.36 0.77
N ARG A 191 17.02 7.45 1.58
CA ARG A 191 17.38 6.03 1.55
C ARG A 191 17.06 5.40 0.19
N LEU A 192 15.92 5.70 -0.40
CA LEU A 192 15.53 5.22 -1.72
C LEU A 192 16.48 5.73 -2.80
N ALA A 193 16.76 7.05 -2.82
CA ALA A 193 17.66 7.65 -3.79
C ALA A 193 19.09 7.10 -3.67
N TYR A 194 19.59 6.90 -2.45
CA TYR A 194 20.90 6.30 -2.21
C TYR A 194 20.97 4.86 -2.73
N GLN A 195 19.97 4.04 -2.44
CA GLN A 195 19.92 2.65 -2.91
C GLN A 195 19.79 2.57 -4.44
N TYR A 196 18.93 3.42 -5.04
CA TYR A 196 18.82 3.54 -6.49
C TYR A 196 20.18 3.86 -7.13
N TRP A 197 20.86 4.91 -6.65
CA TRP A 197 22.19 5.29 -7.13
C TRP A 197 23.19 4.14 -7.01
N THR A 198 23.20 3.43 -5.87
CA THR A 198 24.13 2.31 -5.64
C THR A 198 23.94 1.17 -6.64
N LEU A 199 22.69 0.93 -7.09
CA LEU A 199 22.35 -0.16 -8.00
C LEU A 199 22.47 0.22 -9.49
N THR A 200 22.55 1.50 -9.81
CA THR A 200 22.53 2.00 -11.20
C THR A 200 23.84 2.64 -11.68
N LYS A 201 24.84 2.79 -10.79
CA LYS A 201 26.19 3.30 -11.11
C LYS A 201 27.06 2.27 -11.84
#